data_ded03edb5d9f8b3c86d37916f144d090
#
_entry.id   ded03edb5d9f8b3c86d37916f144d090
#
_cell.length_a   1.000
_cell.length_b   1.000
_cell.length_c   1.000
_cell.angle_alpha   90.00
_cell.angle_beta   90.00
_cell.angle_gamma   90.00
#
_symmetry.space_group_name_H-M   'P 1'
#
loop_
_entity.id
_entity.type
_entity.pdbx_description
1 polymer ?
#
loop_
_entity_poly.entity_id
_entity_poly.type
_entity_poly.pdbx_seq_one_letter_code
_entity_poly.pdbx_strand_id
1 'polypeptide(L)'
;MIICQVINIVMIKSQYDIFRYELEITQDCNAACPLCDRTKLNMPLRGNEMMSLHDIKTLIFPIAECLQQSDISLCGTKGDPILHPQCFEICEFLSDAKSLHISTNGGYNNAEWWTKLGKLFSKSDWFSVDFCIDGHEKTNHLYRQNVNWNTVIRNLEAYVSAGGRAIWVFIPFAHNEEEYEIAKEHAKRLGIRFQVKESGRNYKEVRLRKNPFVTTKPRKHDKIVELRNAENLIDKTFEKTNEAFDAYVAKDKEKLKKFASTIDCRHFQQKHLFINAHLDVSPCCYLSHPQHKYSMMKGFTDRFNFANLKLYSMQSILDKFNVIDIKQRWDPDHPGHIKKCVQQCGNKGAAMDKRVNIING
;
A
#
# COMPACT_ATOMS: atom_id res chain seq x y z
N MET A 1 4.40 -33.78 -31.45
CA MET A 1 5.59 -33.04 -31.03
C MET A 1 5.10 -31.92 -30.10
N ILE A 2 5.06 -32.22 -28.81
CA ILE A 2 4.56 -31.29 -27.77
C ILE A 2 5.71 -30.34 -27.46
N ILE A 3 5.60 -29.10 -27.91
CA ILE A 3 6.56 -28.04 -27.53
C ILE A 3 6.28 -27.70 -26.07
N CYS A 4 7.11 -28.28 -25.19
CA CYS A 4 7.22 -27.84 -23.80
C CYS A 4 7.74 -26.40 -23.84
N GLN A 5 6.85 -25.41 -23.76
CA GLN A 5 7.28 -24.06 -23.40
C GLN A 5 7.86 -24.13 -21.99
N VAL A 6 9.17 -24.12 -21.92
CA VAL A 6 9.91 -23.89 -20.68
C VAL A 6 9.55 -22.47 -20.25
N ILE A 7 8.56 -22.35 -19.35
CA ILE A 7 8.28 -21.11 -18.66
C ILE A 7 9.53 -20.83 -17.85
N ASN A 8 10.37 -19.91 -18.33
CA ASN A 8 11.50 -19.41 -17.58
C ASN A 8 10.98 -18.84 -16.25
N ILE A 9 11.05 -19.65 -15.22
CA ILE A 9 10.74 -19.22 -13.84
C ILE A 9 11.84 -18.23 -13.47
N VAL A 10 11.55 -16.94 -13.56
CA VAL A 10 12.46 -15.89 -13.14
C VAL A 10 12.50 -15.93 -11.62
N MET A 11 13.37 -16.75 -11.07
CA MET A 11 13.63 -16.82 -9.64
C MET A 11 14.44 -15.59 -9.20
N ILE A 12 14.14 -15.06 -8.02
CA ILE A 12 14.98 -14.06 -7.37
C ILE A 12 16.10 -14.84 -6.69
N LYS A 13 17.30 -14.79 -7.25
CA LYS A 13 18.44 -15.57 -6.77
C LYS A 13 19.27 -14.83 -5.73
N SER A 14 19.27 -13.50 -5.77
CA SER A 14 20.07 -12.68 -4.88
C SER A 14 19.42 -11.32 -4.63
N GLN A 15 19.96 -10.54 -3.70
CA GLN A 15 19.53 -9.17 -3.43
C GLN A 15 19.69 -8.26 -4.67
N TYR A 16 20.67 -8.53 -5.53
CA TYR A 16 20.88 -7.80 -6.79
C TYR A 16 19.74 -8.00 -7.82
N ASP A 17 18.92 -9.03 -7.64
CA ASP A 17 17.77 -9.27 -8.49
C ASP A 17 16.51 -8.48 -8.03
N ILE A 18 16.58 -7.80 -6.89
CA ILE A 18 15.45 -7.03 -6.36
C ILE A 18 15.51 -5.61 -6.91
N PHE A 19 14.48 -5.21 -7.62
CA PHE A 19 14.38 -3.88 -8.21
C PHE A 19 13.30 -3.02 -7.60
N ARG A 20 12.42 -3.57 -6.78
CA ARG A 20 11.32 -2.81 -6.17
C ARG A 20 11.12 -3.18 -4.72
N TYR A 21 11.19 -2.16 -3.86
CA TYR A 21 10.95 -2.28 -2.43
C TYR A 21 9.74 -1.45 -2.02
N GLU A 22 8.81 -2.08 -1.30
CA GLU A 22 7.72 -1.41 -0.60
C GLU A 22 8.01 -1.49 0.90
N LEU A 23 8.32 -0.36 1.54
CA LEU A 23 8.74 -0.29 2.94
C LEU A 23 7.66 0.34 3.80
N GLU A 24 7.19 -0.39 4.81
CA GLU A 24 6.39 0.16 5.90
C GLU A 24 7.33 0.55 7.04
N ILE A 25 7.88 1.79 6.99
CA ILE A 25 8.89 2.24 7.96
C ILE A 25 8.34 2.48 9.36
N THR A 26 7.02 2.65 9.51
CA THR A 26 6.33 2.80 10.79
C THR A 26 4.91 2.25 10.71
N GLN A 27 4.39 1.80 11.83
CA GLN A 27 2.96 1.47 11.98
C GLN A 27 2.17 2.60 12.67
N ASP A 28 2.78 3.72 12.99
CA ASP A 28 2.07 4.90 13.49
C ASP A 28 1.32 5.62 12.36
N CYS A 29 0.15 6.15 12.70
CA CYS A 29 -0.67 6.95 11.80
C CYS A 29 -1.53 7.91 12.63
N ASN A 30 -1.72 9.15 12.17
CA ASN A 30 -2.64 10.10 12.80
C ASN A 30 -4.10 9.91 12.36
N ALA A 31 -4.33 9.18 11.25
CA ALA A 31 -5.66 8.96 10.72
C ALA A 31 -6.32 7.70 11.29
N ALA A 32 -7.66 7.73 11.42
CA ALA A 32 -8.50 6.60 11.81
C ALA A 32 -9.47 6.22 10.68
N CYS A 33 -8.94 6.02 9.47
CA CYS A 33 -9.76 5.69 8.31
C CYS A 33 -10.56 4.40 8.54
N PRO A 34 -11.89 4.38 8.33
CA PRO A 34 -12.76 3.27 8.74
C PRO A 34 -12.45 1.93 8.08
N LEU A 35 -11.97 1.95 6.83
CA LEU A 35 -11.65 0.74 6.07
C LEU A 35 -10.18 0.33 6.20
N CYS A 36 -9.37 1.06 6.95
CA CYS A 36 -7.97 0.72 7.18
C CYS A 36 -7.86 -0.52 8.07
N ASP A 37 -6.92 -1.42 7.73
CA ASP A 37 -6.68 -2.63 8.51
C ASP A 37 -6.25 -2.33 9.95
N ARG A 38 -5.51 -1.22 10.18
CA ARG A 38 -5.17 -0.80 11.53
C ARG A 38 -6.40 -0.47 12.38
N THR A 39 -7.39 0.22 11.80
CA THR A 39 -8.65 0.55 12.50
C THR A 39 -9.46 -0.70 12.77
N LYS A 40 -9.50 -1.65 11.83
CA LYS A 40 -10.15 -2.95 12.01
C LYS A 40 -9.49 -3.79 13.09
N LEU A 41 -8.16 -3.69 13.22
CA LEU A 41 -7.36 -4.40 14.23
C LEU A 41 -7.29 -3.66 15.56
N ASN A 42 -7.98 -2.53 15.71
CA ASN A 42 -7.96 -1.67 16.90
C ASN A 42 -6.53 -1.28 17.34
N MET A 43 -5.64 -1.01 16.39
CA MET A 43 -4.27 -0.60 16.70
C MET A 43 -4.22 0.85 17.23
N PRO A 44 -3.38 1.15 18.23
CA PRO A 44 -3.21 2.52 18.71
C PRO A 44 -2.65 3.43 17.60
N LEU A 45 -2.99 4.73 17.63
CA LEU A 45 -2.52 5.68 16.63
C LEU A 45 -1.01 5.91 16.70
N ARG A 46 -0.41 5.71 17.87
CA ARG A 46 1.00 5.95 18.19
C ARG A 46 1.58 4.83 19.04
N GLY A 47 2.90 4.80 19.11
CA GLY A 47 3.63 3.83 19.95
C GLY A 47 3.70 2.43 19.35
N ASN A 48 3.60 2.34 18.02
CA ASN A 48 3.74 1.09 17.29
C ASN A 48 5.18 0.90 16.79
N GLU A 49 5.45 -0.22 16.17
CA GLU A 49 6.76 -0.56 15.61
C GLU A 49 7.24 0.40 14.52
N MET A 50 8.55 0.59 14.47
CA MET A 50 9.26 1.43 13.50
C MET A 50 10.57 0.78 13.09
N MET A 51 10.96 0.96 11.83
CA MET A 51 12.31 0.66 11.35
C MET A 51 13.24 1.81 11.71
N SER A 52 14.40 1.54 12.30
CA SER A 52 15.41 2.59 12.43
C SER A 52 16.11 2.87 11.08
N LEU A 53 16.65 4.08 10.92
CA LEU A 53 17.52 4.40 9.78
C LEU A 53 18.74 3.45 9.74
N HIS A 54 19.24 3.04 10.91
CA HIS A 54 20.34 2.07 11.01
C HIS A 54 19.93 0.71 10.41
N ASP A 55 18.74 0.18 10.76
CA ASP A 55 18.25 -1.09 10.21
C ASP A 55 18.08 -1.02 8.69
N ILE A 56 17.57 0.11 8.17
CA ILE A 56 17.43 0.31 6.72
C ILE A 56 18.80 0.26 6.04
N LYS A 57 19.81 0.95 6.58
CA LYS A 57 21.16 0.98 6.02
C LYS A 57 21.87 -0.36 6.10
N THR A 58 21.74 -1.06 7.21
CA THR A 58 22.55 -2.25 7.48
C THR A 58 21.89 -3.57 7.10
N LEU A 59 20.57 -3.65 7.15
CA LEU A 59 19.84 -4.90 6.91
C LEU A 59 19.12 -4.93 5.55
N ILE A 60 18.66 -3.77 5.06
CA ILE A 60 17.94 -3.70 3.79
C ILE A 60 18.87 -3.31 2.65
N PHE A 61 19.67 -2.25 2.83
CA PHE A 61 20.58 -1.72 1.82
C PHE A 61 22.04 -1.66 2.31
N PRO A 62 22.65 -2.80 2.69
CA PRO A 62 24.07 -2.82 3.06
C PRO A 62 25.00 -2.61 1.86
N ILE A 63 24.47 -2.67 0.64
CA ILE A 63 25.19 -2.55 -0.62
C ILE A 63 24.59 -1.37 -1.40
N ALA A 64 25.41 -0.35 -1.69
CA ALA A 64 24.98 0.88 -2.32
C ALA A 64 24.37 0.64 -3.72
N GLU A 65 24.92 -0.27 -4.50
CA GLU A 65 24.46 -0.61 -5.85
C GLU A 65 23.02 -1.18 -5.81
N CYS A 66 22.68 -1.94 -4.77
CA CYS A 66 21.30 -2.42 -4.59
C CYS A 66 20.33 -1.27 -4.34
N LEU A 67 20.73 -0.24 -3.60
CA LEU A 67 19.92 0.95 -3.40
C LEU A 67 19.77 1.74 -4.71
N GLN A 68 20.87 2.01 -5.43
CA GLN A 68 20.87 2.83 -6.64
C GLN A 68 20.03 2.27 -7.78
N GLN A 69 19.90 0.94 -7.88
CA GLN A 69 19.05 0.30 -8.89
C GLN A 69 17.57 0.20 -8.51
N SER A 70 17.22 0.51 -7.24
CA SER A 70 15.91 0.20 -6.68
C SER A 70 14.87 1.29 -6.91
N ASP A 71 13.66 0.86 -7.22
CA ASP A 71 12.44 1.64 -7.11
C ASP A 71 11.88 1.46 -5.70
N ILE A 72 11.83 2.53 -4.89
CA ILE A 72 11.43 2.45 -3.48
C ILE A 72 10.09 3.18 -3.27
N SER A 73 9.19 2.51 -2.57
CA SER A 73 7.92 3.08 -2.13
C SER A 73 7.83 3.04 -0.60
N LEU A 74 7.77 4.19 0.03
CA LEU A 74 7.42 4.33 1.44
C LEU A 74 5.90 4.42 1.53
N CYS A 75 5.29 3.35 2.01
CA CYS A 75 3.85 3.28 2.23
C CYS A 75 3.58 2.42 3.46
N GLY A 76 2.39 2.41 3.94
CA GLY A 76 2.02 1.58 5.07
C GLY A 76 0.75 0.80 4.78
N THR A 77 0.74 -0.48 5.16
CA THR A 77 -0.50 -1.22 5.30
C THR A 77 -1.25 -0.78 6.55
N LYS A 78 -0.52 -0.31 7.55
CA LYS A 78 -1.03 0.09 8.86
C LYS A 78 -0.55 1.46 9.32
N GLY A 79 0.58 1.96 8.84
CA GLY A 79 1.17 3.24 9.22
C GLY A 79 1.08 4.31 8.14
N ASP A 80 1.59 5.48 8.46
CA ASP A 80 1.84 6.57 7.51
C ASP A 80 3.31 7.02 7.66
N PRO A 81 4.12 6.96 6.61
CA PRO A 81 5.56 7.19 6.68
C PRO A 81 5.96 8.52 7.32
N ILE A 82 5.18 9.59 7.09
CA ILE A 82 5.50 10.93 7.62
C ILE A 82 5.40 11.05 9.13
N LEU A 83 4.90 10.01 9.82
CA LEU A 83 4.86 9.97 11.28
C LEU A 83 6.12 9.36 11.88
N HIS A 84 6.98 8.78 11.06
CA HIS A 84 8.28 8.28 11.52
C HIS A 84 9.17 9.48 11.93
N PRO A 85 9.75 9.48 13.15
CA PRO A 85 10.54 10.62 13.61
C PRO A 85 11.78 10.91 12.74
N GLN A 86 12.35 9.87 12.13
CA GLN A 86 13.49 10.00 11.20
C GLN A 86 13.04 9.94 9.73
N CYS A 87 11.78 10.29 9.40
CA CYS A 87 11.28 10.16 8.03
C CYS A 87 12.10 10.97 7.03
N PHE A 88 12.51 12.18 7.40
CA PHE A 88 13.31 13.04 6.52
C PHE A 88 14.70 12.44 6.26
N GLU A 89 15.40 12.00 7.29
CA GLU A 89 16.74 11.39 7.21
C GLU A 89 16.70 10.05 6.44
N ILE A 90 15.61 9.30 6.58
CA ILE A 90 15.36 8.10 5.78
C ILE A 90 15.18 8.47 4.31
N CYS A 91 14.38 9.50 3.99
CA CYS A 91 14.21 9.98 2.62
C CYS A 91 15.52 10.52 2.04
N GLU A 92 16.32 11.21 2.84
CA GLU A 92 17.63 11.71 2.42
C GLU A 92 18.58 10.56 2.06
N PHE A 93 18.66 9.51 2.88
CA PHE A 93 19.43 8.31 2.56
C PHE A 93 18.89 7.60 1.32
N LEU A 94 17.57 7.44 1.22
CA LEU A 94 16.93 6.75 0.09
C LEU A 94 16.90 7.60 -1.19
N SER A 95 17.34 8.86 -1.15
CA SER A 95 17.44 9.71 -2.34
C SER A 95 18.55 9.31 -3.31
N ASP A 96 19.41 8.36 -2.91
CA ASP A 96 20.35 7.70 -3.81
C ASP A 96 19.70 6.59 -4.66
N ALA A 97 18.44 6.24 -4.40
CA ALA A 97 17.71 5.25 -5.16
C ALA A 97 17.34 5.75 -6.57
N LYS A 98 17.07 4.81 -7.47
CA LYS A 98 16.57 5.10 -8.81
C LYS A 98 15.26 5.87 -8.79
N SER A 99 14.33 5.46 -7.94
CA SER A 99 13.08 6.20 -7.70
C SER A 99 12.66 6.12 -6.23
N LEU A 100 12.02 7.19 -5.74
CA LEU A 100 11.50 7.25 -4.38
C LEU A 100 10.08 7.83 -4.37
N HIS A 101 9.17 7.05 -3.82
CA HIS A 101 7.77 7.40 -3.75
C HIS A 101 7.25 7.31 -2.32
N ILE A 102 6.49 8.31 -1.88
CA ILE A 102 5.82 8.31 -0.57
C ILE A 102 4.31 8.31 -0.77
N SER A 103 3.59 7.45 -0.06
CA SER A 103 2.13 7.50 0.01
C SER A 103 1.69 7.90 1.42
N THR A 104 0.95 9.00 1.55
CA THR A 104 0.61 9.61 2.85
C THR A 104 -0.75 10.28 2.82
N ASN A 105 -1.33 10.49 4.02
CA ASN A 105 -2.52 11.35 4.17
C ASN A 105 -2.18 12.85 4.22
N GLY A 106 -0.89 13.23 4.27
CA GLY A 106 -0.41 14.63 4.28
C GLY A 106 -0.70 15.44 5.53
N GLY A 107 -1.42 14.88 6.51
CA GLY A 107 -1.97 15.62 7.66
C GLY A 107 -1.06 15.69 8.88
N TYR A 108 0.25 15.56 8.70
CA TYR A 108 1.23 15.63 9.79
C TYR A 108 2.45 16.46 9.38
N ASN A 109 3.28 16.84 10.34
CA ASN A 109 4.39 17.77 10.19
C ASN A 109 3.94 19.22 9.86
N ASN A 110 4.89 20.16 9.84
CA ASN A 110 4.64 21.57 9.53
C ASN A 110 5.09 21.91 8.09
N ALA A 111 4.73 23.10 7.63
CA ALA A 111 5.07 23.56 6.29
C ALA A 111 6.60 23.61 6.03
N GLU A 112 7.41 23.92 7.03
CA GLU A 112 8.87 23.94 6.90
C GLU A 112 9.43 22.55 6.58
N TRP A 113 8.95 21.51 7.28
CA TRP A 113 9.32 20.12 7.03
C TRP A 113 8.97 19.71 5.59
N TRP A 114 7.76 20.04 5.14
CA TRP A 114 7.30 19.75 3.79
C TRP A 114 8.07 20.52 2.71
N THR A 115 8.46 21.78 3.00
CA THR A 115 9.35 22.56 2.13
C THR A 115 10.73 21.89 1.99
N LYS A 116 11.30 21.38 3.08
CA LYS A 116 12.57 20.64 3.05
C LYS A 116 12.45 19.36 2.21
N LEU A 117 11.37 18.60 2.39
CA LEU A 117 11.11 17.40 1.60
C LEU A 117 10.89 17.73 0.12
N GLY A 118 10.17 18.80 -0.21
CA GLY A 118 9.96 19.26 -1.58
C GLY A 118 11.28 19.59 -2.28
N LYS A 119 12.19 20.31 -1.61
CA LYS A 119 13.54 20.61 -2.09
C LYS A 119 14.38 19.35 -2.29
N LEU A 120 14.26 18.35 -1.41
CA LEU A 120 14.95 17.08 -1.59
C LEU A 120 14.43 16.34 -2.81
N PHE A 121 13.10 16.26 -2.98
CA PHE A 121 12.45 15.50 -4.04
C PHE A 121 12.51 16.20 -5.41
N SER A 122 12.70 17.52 -5.46
CA SER A 122 12.89 18.25 -6.70
C SER A 122 14.20 17.90 -7.45
N LYS A 123 15.13 17.20 -6.78
CA LYS A 123 16.42 16.78 -7.38
C LYS A 123 16.26 15.67 -8.42
N SER A 124 15.12 14.97 -8.46
CA SER A 124 14.89 13.87 -9.39
C SER A 124 13.43 13.84 -9.89
N ASP A 125 13.29 13.62 -11.18
CA ASP A 125 11.99 13.43 -11.82
C ASP A 125 11.28 12.15 -11.41
N TRP A 126 11.99 11.24 -10.77
CA TRP A 126 11.50 9.95 -10.30
C TRP A 126 11.08 9.94 -8.84
N PHE A 127 11.13 11.11 -8.16
CA PHE A 127 10.69 11.24 -6.78
C PHE A 127 9.33 11.91 -6.72
N SER A 128 8.42 11.36 -5.92
CA SER A 128 7.05 11.88 -5.83
C SER A 128 6.36 11.53 -4.51
N VAL A 129 5.33 12.30 -4.17
CA VAL A 129 4.46 12.04 -3.03
C VAL A 129 3.01 11.91 -3.47
N ASP A 130 2.38 10.77 -3.17
CA ASP A 130 0.94 10.59 -3.25
C ASP A 130 0.29 11.18 -1.99
N PHE A 131 -0.39 12.29 -2.14
CA PHE A 131 -1.28 12.83 -1.13
C PHE A 131 -2.64 12.15 -1.25
N CYS A 132 -2.94 11.24 -0.32
CA CYS A 132 -4.19 10.49 -0.29
C CYS A 132 -5.30 11.33 0.35
N ILE A 133 -6.01 12.11 -0.45
CA ILE A 133 -7.05 13.06 -0.03
C ILE A 133 -8.37 12.64 -0.66
N ASP A 134 -9.31 12.15 0.16
CA ASP A 134 -10.57 11.54 -0.30
C ASP A 134 -11.76 12.47 -0.10
N GLY A 135 -11.76 13.59 -0.79
CA GLY A 135 -12.76 14.65 -0.72
C GLY A 135 -12.13 16.03 -0.85
N HIS A 136 -12.89 17.05 -0.51
CA HIS A 136 -12.43 18.42 -0.35
C HIS A 136 -12.68 18.85 1.11
N GLU A 137 -12.75 20.13 1.40
CA GLU A 137 -12.88 20.66 2.76
C GLU A 137 -14.03 20.04 3.57
N LYS A 138 -15.19 19.80 2.93
CA LYS A 138 -16.41 19.34 3.61
C LYS A 138 -16.46 17.84 3.84
N THR A 139 -15.75 17.05 3.05
CA THR A 139 -15.92 15.58 3.05
C THR A 139 -14.67 14.78 3.36
N ASN A 140 -13.47 15.34 3.17
CA ASN A 140 -12.22 14.59 3.40
C ASN A 140 -12.16 13.97 4.80
N HIS A 141 -12.58 14.70 5.83
CA HIS A 141 -12.57 14.23 7.22
C HIS A 141 -13.58 13.10 7.50
N LEU A 142 -14.54 12.87 6.63
CA LEU A 142 -15.52 11.79 6.80
C LEU A 142 -14.87 10.43 6.63
N TYR A 143 -13.92 10.31 5.71
CA TYR A 143 -13.13 9.11 5.53
C TYR A 143 -11.75 9.20 6.20
N ARG A 144 -11.01 10.30 5.99
CA ARG A 144 -9.71 10.56 6.62
C ARG A 144 -9.90 11.13 8.03
N GLN A 145 -10.53 10.35 8.91
CA GLN A 145 -10.82 10.79 10.28
C GLN A 145 -9.54 11.17 11.02
N ASN A 146 -9.63 12.21 11.86
CA ASN A 146 -8.50 12.85 12.58
C ASN A 146 -7.48 13.56 11.67
N VAL A 147 -7.76 13.74 10.39
CA VAL A 147 -6.91 14.51 9.48
C VAL A 147 -7.54 15.88 9.23
N ASN A 148 -6.82 16.94 9.57
CA ASN A 148 -7.29 18.30 9.39
C ASN A 148 -7.04 18.79 7.96
N TRP A 149 -8.08 19.24 7.26
CA TRP A 149 -8.04 19.71 5.89
C TRP A 149 -7.01 20.84 5.68
N ASN A 150 -7.05 21.89 6.51
CA ASN A 150 -6.15 23.04 6.36
C ASN A 150 -4.69 22.64 6.55
N THR A 151 -4.41 21.65 7.40
CA THR A 151 -3.07 21.09 7.57
C THR A 151 -2.62 20.37 6.30
N VAL A 152 -3.47 19.56 5.70
CA VAL A 152 -3.13 18.81 4.47
C VAL A 152 -2.84 19.76 3.32
N ILE A 153 -3.70 20.76 3.09
CA ILE A 153 -3.53 21.70 1.98
C ILE A 153 -2.29 22.57 2.16
N ARG A 154 -2.09 23.15 3.36
CA ARG A 154 -0.86 23.90 3.68
C ARG A 154 0.40 23.07 3.42
N ASN A 155 0.40 21.81 3.80
CA ASN A 155 1.55 20.91 3.63
C ASN A 155 1.78 20.56 2.16
N LEU A 156 0.70 20.28 1.41
CA LEU A 156 0.73 20.04 -0.03
C LEU A 156 1.30 21.28 -0.78
N GLU A 157 0.77 22.46 -0.49
CA GLU A 157 1.23 23.72 -1.10
C GLU A 157 2.70 24.00 -0.79
N ALA A 158 3.14 23.79 0.45
CA ALA A 158 4.54 23.96 0.86
C ALA A 158 5.48 23.00 0.11
N TYR A 159 5.07 21.74 -0.06
CA TYR A 159 5.82 20.74 -0.80
C TYR A 159 5.93 21.07 -2.29
N VAL A 160 4.81 21.42 -2.92
CA VAL A 160 4.74 21.75 -4.36
C VAL A 160 5.50 23.06 -4.66
N SER A 161 5.32 24.09 -3.85
CA SER A 161 6.03 25.37 -4.01
C SER A 161 7.54 25.24 -3.88
N ALA A 162 8.02 24.19 -3.20
CA ALA A 162 9.44 23.86 -3.10
C ALA A 162 9.97 22.99 -4.26
N GLY A 163 9.15 22.74 -5.28
CA GLY A 163 9.49 21.96 -6.48
C GLY A 163 9.18 20.45 -6.34
N GLY A 164 8.56 20.02 -5.24
CA GLY A 164 8.19 18.62 -5.05
C GLY A 164 7.06 18.18 -5.97
N ARG A 165 7.16 16.98 -6.53
CA ARG A 165 6.13 16.38 -7.40
C ARG A 165 5.07 15.71 -6.58
N ALA A 166 3.86 16.26 -6.56
CA ALA A 166 2.72 15.72 -5.86
C ALA A 166 1.74 15.04 -6.81
N ILE A 167 1.09 14.00 -6.31
CA ILE A 167 -0.07 13.37 -6.93
C ILE A 167 -1.20 13.43 -5.91
N TRP A 168 -2.32 14.06 -6.25
CA TRP A 168 -3.53 13.97 -5.44
C TRP A 168 -4.24 12.67 -5.76
N VAL A 169 -4.22 11.71 -4.84
CA VAL A 169 -4.92 10.43 -4.98
C VAL A 169 -6.28 10.53 -4.30
N PHE A 170 -7.34 10.32 -5.06
CA PHE A 170 -8.72 10.46 -4.63
C PHE A 170 -9.44 9.11 -4.73
N ILE A 171 -10.07 8.67 -3.66
CA ILE A 171 -10.95 7.49 -3.65
C ILE A 171 -12.39 7.99 -3.67
N PRO A 172 -13.17 7.73 -4.73
CA PRO A 172 -14.56 8.14 -4.79
C PRO A 172 -15.43 7.29 -3.87
N PHE A 173 -16.26 7.99 -3.10
CA PHE A 173 -17.32 7.46 -2.25
C PHE A 173 -18.61 8.24 -2.53
N ALA A 174 -19.78 7.71 -2.20
CA ALA A 174 -21.03 8.42 -2.38
C ALA A 174 -21.08 9.78 -1.66
N HIS A 175 -20.36 9.91 -0.53
CA HIS A 175 -20.34 11.15 0.24
C HIS A 175 -19.42 12.25 -0.29
N ASN A 176 -18.48 11.92 -1.22
CA ASN A 176 -17.53 12.87 -1.79
C ASN A 176 -17.62 13.01 -3.31
N GLU A 177 -18.58 12.34 -3.96
CA GLU A 177 -18.77 12.39 -5.41
C GLU A 177 -18.98 13.82 -5.93
N GLU A 178 -19.77 14.61 -5.23
CA GLU A 178 -20.05 16.01 -5.59
C GLU A 178 -18.80 16.91 -5.48
N GLU A 179 -17.81 16.54 -4.68
CA GLU A 179 -16.57 17.28 -4.53
C GLU A 179 -15.45 16.84 -5.51
N TYR A 180 -15.72 15.85 -6.34
CA TYR A 180 -14.72 15.32 -7.29
C TYR A 180 -14.19 16.38 -8.25
N GLU A 181 -15.08 17.11 -8.95
CA GLU A 181 -14.66 18.14 -9.89
C GLU A 181 -13.98 19.34 -9.20
N ILE A 182 -14.42 19.66 -7.97
CA ILE A 182 -13.80 20.71 -7.15
C ILE A 182 -12.35 20.30 -6.78
N ALA A 183 -12.16 19.06 -6.33
CA ALA A 183 -10.83 18.54 -5.97
C ALA A 183 -9.90 18.46 -7.19
N LYS A 184 -10.42 18.02 -8.32
CA LYS A 184 -9.69 17.95 -9.60
C LYS A 184 -9.24 19.34 -10.09
N GLU A 185 -10.13 20.33 -10.07
CA GLU A 185 -9.79 21.70 -10.44
C GLU A 185 -8.79 22.33 -9.44
N HIS A 186 -8.90 21.98 -8.16
CA HIS A 186 -7.92 22.42 -7.16
C HIS A 186 -6.52 21.83 -7.45
N ALA A 187 -6.43 20.54 -7.75
CA ALA A 187 -5.17 19.91 -8.15
C ALA A 187 -4.58 20.56 -9.42
N LYS A 188 -5.42 20.88 -10.41
CA LYS A 188 -5.03 21.59 -11.63
C LYS A 188 -4.44 22.96 -11.33
N ARG A 189 -5.05 23.75 -10.45
CA ARG A 189 -4.53 25.06 -10.02
C ARG A 189 -3.17 24.97 -9.34
N LEU A 190 -2.92 23.87 -8.61
CA LEU A 190 -1.62 23.59 -8.00
C LEU A 190 -0.59 23.03 -8.99
N GLY A 191 -0.98 22.78 -10.26
CA GLY A 191 -0.10 22.18 -11.27
C GLY A 191 0.29 20.73 -10.97
N ILE A 192 -0.52 20.00 -10.20
CA ILE A 192 -0.23 18.62 -9.79
C ILE A 192 -1.15 17.62 -10.49
N ARG A 193 -0.69 16.37 -10.56
CA ARG A 193 -1.50 15.26 -11.09
C ARG A 193 -2.66 14.94 -10.15
N PHE A 194 -3.86 14.77 -10.72
CA PHE A 194 -5.01 14.21 -10.03
C PHE A 194 -5.24 12.77 -10.48
N GLN A 195 -5.36 11.85 -9.54
CA GLN A 195 -5.49 10.43 -9.81
C GLN A 195 -6.64 9.83 -9.02
N VAL A 196 -7.56 9.18 -9.70
CA VAL A 196 -8.64 8.41 -9.06
C VAL A 196 -8.17 7.00 -8.79
N LYS A 197 -8.37 6.54 -7.56
CA LYS A 197 -8.08 5.18 -7.13
C LYS A 197 -9.37 4.50 -6.72
N GLU A 198 -9.76 3.49 -7.47
CA GLU A 198 -10.88 2.64 -7.05
C GLU A 198 -10.49 1.84 -5.82
N SER A 199 -11.37 1.82 -4.83
CA SER A 199 -11.14 0.98 -3.66
C SER A 199 -11.59 -0.45 -3.94
N GLY A 200 -10.68 -1.40 -3.92
CA GLY A 200 -10.99 -2.84 -4.00
C GLY A 200 -11.61 -3.42 -2.71
N ARG A 201 -12.12 -2.56 -1.83
CA ARG A 201 -12.72 -2.96 -0.55
C ARG A 201 -14.24 -2.91 -0.69
N ASN A 202 -14.91 -4.05 -0.49
CA ASN A 202 -16.37 -4.12 -0.49
C ASN A 202 -16.95 -3.34 0.68
N TYR A 203 -17.71 -2.33 0.37
CA TYR A 203 -18.45 -1.50 1.31
C TYR A 203 -19.86 -2.07 1.57
N LYS A 204 -19.95 -3.20 2.25
CA LYS A 204 -21.19 -3.47 2.98
C LYS A 204 -21.13 -2.58 4.21
N GLU A 205 -22.16 -1.73 4.42
CA GLU A 205 -22.32 -0.81 5.53
C GLU A 205 -21.20 -0.86 6.59
N VAL A 206 -20.18 -0.04 6.45
CA VAL A 206 -19.19 0.14 7.50
C VAL A 206 -19.78 1.14 8.46
N ARG A 207 -20.43 0.67 9.49
CA ARG A 207 -20.74 1.50 10.66
C ARG A 207 -19.41 2.00 11.19
N LEU A 208 -19.18 3.31 11.10
CA LEU A 208 -18.04 3.94 11.71
C LEU A 208 -18.13 3.68 13.20
N ARG A 209 -17.34 2.72 13.68
CA ARG A 209 -17.16 2.55 15.11
C ARG A 209 -16.49 3.82 15.63
N LYS A 210 -16.96 4.31 16.79
CA LYS A 210 -16.26 5.33 17.56
C LYS A 210 -14.78 4.98 17.61
N ASN A 211 -13.92 5.98 17.46
CA ASN A 211 -12.50 5.77 17.61
C ASN A 211 -12.24 5.06 18.95
N PRO A 212 -11.83 3.77 18.98
CA PRO A 212 -11.69 3.00 20.21
C PRO A 212 -10.56 3.54 21.12
N PHE A 213 -9.73 4.45 20.60
CA PHE A 213 -8.59 5.02 21.33
C PHE A 213 -8.90 6.36 21.98
N VAL A 214 -10.08 6.93 21.76
CA VAL A 214 -10.56 8.02 22.58
C VAL A 214 -11.30 7.41 23.76
N THR A 215 -10.63 7.20 24.87
CA THR A 215 -11.16 6.69 26.14
C THR A 215 -12.18 7.63 26.81
N THR A 216 -12.64 8.65 26.14
CA THR A 216 -13.67 9.54 26.62
C THR A 216 -15.06 9.01 26.23
N LYS A 217 -15.99 9.06 27.19
CA LYS A 217 -17.40 8.71 27.02
C LYS A 217 -17.96 9.18 25.68
N PRO A 218 -18.89 8.40 25.03
CA PRO A 218 -19.47 8.76 23.75
C PRO A 218 -19.93 10.22 23.71
N ARG A 219 -19.37 11.03 22.80
CA ARG A 219 -19.89 12.36 22.55
C ARG A 219 -21.22 12.22 21.84
N LYS A 220 -22.21 13.01 22.26
CA LYS A 220 -23.61 12.98 21.81
C LYS A 220 -23.79 13.20 20.28
N HIS A 221 -22.71 13.48 19.53
CA HIS A 221 -22.71 13.92 18.13
C HIS A 221 -21.80 13.10 17.19
N ASP A 222 -21.41 11.88 17.56
CA ASP A 222 -20.71 11.03 16.60
C ASP A 222 -21.67 10.65 15.46
N LYS A 223 -21.59 11.36 14.34
CA LYS A 223 -22.35 11.03 13.12
C LYS A 223 -21.85 9.69 12.59
N ILE A 224 -22.76 8.76 12.42
CA ILE A 224 -22.50 7.53 11.65
C ILE A 224 -22.50 7.97 10.19
N VAL A 225 -21.32 7.95 9.56
CA VAL A 225 -21.20 8.13 8.12
C VAL A 225 -21.30 6.77 7.48
N GLU A 226 -22.33 6.56 6.71
CA GLU A 226 -22.47 5.37 5.88
C GLU A 226 -21.52 5.51 4.69
N LEU A 227 -20.55 4.62 4.59
CA LEU A 227 -19.66 4.57 3.44
C LEU A 227 -20.29 3.70 2.37
N ARG A 228 -20.72 4.34 1.26
CA ARG A 228 -21.18 3.67 0.04
C ARG A 228 -20.19 3.94 -1.08
N ASN A 229 -20.15 3.05 -2.04
CA ASN A 229 -19.44 3.30 -3.30
C ASN A 229 -20.05 4.53 -4.00
N ALA A 230 -19.24 5.26 -4.73
CA ALA A 230 -19.70 6.28 -5.64
C ALA A 230 -20.58 5.62 -6.72
N GLU A 231 -21.70 6.27 -7.06
CA GLU A 231 -22.67 5.70 -8.01
C GLU A 231 -22.33 6.08 -9.45
N ASN A 232 -21.74 7.27 -9.66
CA ASN A 232 -21.55 7.88 -10.96
C ASN A 232 -20.08 7.88 -11.43
N LEU A 233 -19.09 7.77 -10.52
CA LEU A 233 -17.67 7.84 -10.83
C LEU A 233 -16.99 6.46 -10.93
N ILE A 234 -17.74 5.37 -10.71
CA ILE A 234 -17.21 4.01 -10.80
C ILE A 234 -17.67 3.38 -12.12
N ASP A 235 -16.72 3.06 -12.97
CA ASP A 235 -16.99 2.25 -14.16
C ASP A 235 -17.47 0.85 -13.73
N LYS A 236 -18.56 0.35 -14.36
CA LYS A 236 -19.20 -0.96 -14.11
C LYS A 236 -18.26 -2.17 -14.19
N THR A 237 -16.99 -1.94 -14.56
CA THR A 237 -15.94 -2.98 -14.49
C THR A 237 -15.65 -3.47 -13.06
N PHE A 238 -16.17 -2.79 -12.02
CA PHE A 238 -16.01 -3.14 -10.61
C PHE A 238 -16.81 -4.38 -10.17
N GLU A 239 -17.86 -4.74 -10.90
CA GLU A 239 -18.61 -5.97 -10.63
C GLU A 239 -17.74 -7.23 -10.75
N LYS A 240 -16.65 -7.15 -11.55
CA LYS A 240 -15.72 -8.28 -11.77
C LYS A 240 -14.78 -8.58 -10.60
N THR A 241 -14.57 -7.66 -9.66
CA THR A 241 -13.66 -7.89 -8.51
C THR A 241 -14.24 -8.83 -7.47
N ASN A 242 -15.55 -9.03 -7.49
CA ASN A 242 -16.24 -9.96 -6.59
C ASN A 242 -16.30 -11.40 -7.12
N GLU A 243 -16.07 -11.62 -8.43
CA GLU A 243 -16.24 -12.95 -9.02
C GLU A 243 -15.36 -14.03 -8.38
N ALA A 244 -14.10 -13.70 -8.02
CA ALA A 244 -13.24 -14.64 -7.34
C ALA A 244 -13.70 -14.90 -5.89
N PHE A 245 -14.24 -13.89 -5.20
CA PHE A 245 -14.84 -14.06 -3.88
C PHE A 245 -16.10 -14.92 -3.96
N ASP A 246 -16.98 -14.63 -4.91
CA ASP A 246 -18.21 -15.39 -5.14
C ASP A 246 -17.91 -16.84 -5.51
N ALA A 247 -16.88 -17.09 -6.32
CA ALA A 247 -16.41 -18.44 -6.62
C ALA A 247 -15.93 -19.21 -5.37
N TYR A 248 -15.30 -18.51 -4.40
CA TYR A 248 -14.96 -19.13 -3.10
C TYR A 248 -16.19 -19.45 -2.27
N VAL A 249 -17.18 -18.55 -2.24
CA VAL A 249 -18.44 -18.78 -1.52
C VAL A 249 -19.20 -19.95 -2.13
N ALA A 250 -19.27 -20.01 -3.45
CA ALA A 250 -19.92 -21.08 -4.22
C ALA A 250 -19.12 -22.39 -4.24
N LYS A 251 -17.87 -22.40 -3.75
CA LYS A 251 -16.92 -23.53 -3.85
C LYS A 251 -16.68 -24.01 -5.29
N ASP A 252 -16.75 -23.08 -6.24
CA ASP A 252 -16.55 -23.33 -7.67
C ASP A 252 -15.05 -23.47 -7.99
N LYS A 253 -14.55 -24.69 -7.90
CA LYS A 253 -13.12 -25.00 -8.10
C LYS A 253 -12.63 -24.70 -9.52
N GLU A 254 -13.42 -24.94 -10.53
CA GLU A 254 -13.02 -24.69 -11.92
C GLU A 254 -12.84 -23.19 -12.18
N LYS A 255 -13.78 -22.39 -11.70
CA LYS A 255 -13.66 -20.93 -11.77
C LYS A 255 -12.46 -20.42 -10.99
N LEU A 256 -12.18 -20.98 -9.80
CA LEU A 256 -11.01 -20.64 -8.99
C LEU A 256 -9.69 -21.00 -9.68
N LYS A 257 -9.60 -22.16 -10.33
CA LYS A 257 -8.44 -22.57 -11.13
C LYS A 257 -8.21 -21.62 -12.31
N LYS A 258 -9.29 -21.20 -12.97
CA LYS A 258 -9.22 -20.19 -14.04
C LYS A 258 -8.65 -18.86 -13.53
N PHE A 259 -9.08 -18.39 -12.37
CA PHE A 259 -8.50 -17.18 -11.75
C PHE A 259 -7.04 -17.40 -11.34
N ALA A 260 -6.70 -18.54 -10.77
CA ALA A 260 -5.33 -18.88 -10.40
C ALA A 260 -4.37 -18.85 -11.60
N SER A 261 -4.81 -19.32 -12.78
CA SER A 261 -4.00 -19.31 -14.00
C SER A 261 -3.74 -17.91 -14.58
N THR A 262 -4.51 -16.90 -14.16
CA THR A 262 -4.38 -15.53 -14.65
C THR A 262 -3.67 -14.59 -13.66
N ILE A 263 -3.09 -15.13 -12.58
CA ILE A 263 -2.41 -14.33 -11.56
C ILE A 263 -1.20 -13.61 -12.17
N ASP A 264 -1.25 -12.28 -12.11
CA ASP A 264 -0.11 -11.40 -12.40
C ASP A 264 0.53 -10.94 -11.08
N CYS A 265 1.64 -11.57 -10.72
CA CYS A 265 2.28 -11.40 -9.43
C CYS A 265 3.45 -10.43 -9.50
N ARG A 266 3.35 -9.28 -8.82
CA ARG A 266 4.41 -8.26 -8.74
C ARG A 266 5.75 -8.82 -8.25
N HIS A 267 5.72 -9.75 -7.29
CA HIS A 267 6.95 -10.37 -6.78
C HIS A 267 7.78 -10.99 -7.90
N PHE A 268 7.12 -11.73 -8.81
CA PHE A 268 7.84 -12.37 -9.92
C PHE A 268 8.06 -11.42 -11.11
N GLN A 269 7.06 -10.62 -11.49
CA GLN A 269 7.13 -9.74 -12.67
C GLN A 269 8.03 -8.52 -12.45
N GLN A 270 7.99 -7.94 -11.26
CA GLN A 270 8.68 -6.68 -10.95
C GLN A 270 9.84 -6.86 -9.97
N LYS A 271 10.18 -8.10 -9.60
CA LYS A 271 11.21 -8.37 -8.60
C LYS A 271 10.97 -7.59 -7.30
N HIS A 272 9.73 -7.65 -6.83
CA HIS A 272 9.21 -6.84 -5.74
C HIS A 272 9.30 -7.56 -4.39
N LEU A 273 9.66 -6.80 -3.34
CA LEU A 273 9.53 -7.20 -1.93
C LEU A 273 8.80 -6.14 -1.12
N PHE A 274 8.07 -6.60 -0.12
CA PHE A 274 7.50 -5.77 0.95
C PHE A 274 8.22 -6.07 2.26
N ILE A 275 8.62 -5.03 3.00
CA ILE A 275 9.24 -5.14 4.32
C ILE A 275 8.44 -4.27 5.29
N ASN A 276 7.92 -4.89 6.36
CA ASN A 276 7.13 -4.20 7.37
C ASN A 276 8.00 -3.58 8.48
N ALA A 277 7.40 -2.80 9.36
CA ALA A 277 8.08 -2.11 10.46
C ALA A 277 8.76 -3.04 11.48
N HIS A 278 8.43 -4.33 11.51
CA HIS A 278 9.11 -5.35 12.30
C HIS A 278 10.34 -5.95 11.57
N LEU A 279 10.66 -5.49 10.36
CA LEU A 279 11.67 -6.06 9.46
C LEU A 279 11.33 -7.47 8.93
N ASP A 280 10.05 -7.82 8.93
CA ASP A 280 9.57 -9.01 8.25
C ASP A 280 9.50 -8.77 6.75
N VAL A 281 10.12 -9.61 5.96
CA VAL A 281 10.09 -9.61 4.50
C VAL A 281 8.93 -10.46 4.00
N SER A 282 8.24 -9.99 2.99
CA SER A 282 7.17 -10.71 2.31
C SER A 282 7.22 -10.44 0.80
N PRO A 283 6.74 -11.36 -0.04
CA PRO A 283 6.66 -11.13 -1.48
C PRO A 283 5.83 -9.91 -1.87
N CYS A 284 4.83 -9.57 -1.06
CA CYS A 284 4.00 -8.37 -1.23
C CYS A 284 3.28 -8.01 0.08
N CYS A 285 2.73 -6.81 0.18
CA CYS A 285 2.01 -6.30 1.35
C CYS A 285 0.80 -7.18 1.76
N TYR A 286 0.12 -7.85 0.81
CA TYR A 286 -0.97 -8.77 1.16
C TYR A 286 -0.51 -9.99 1.93
N LEU A 287 0.64 -10.56 1.57
CA LEU A 287 1.20 -11.73 2.24
C LEU A 287 1.89 -11.40 3.57
N SER A 288 2.09 -10.12 3.88
CA SER A 288 2.59 -9.68 5.18
C SER A 288 1.54 -9.78 6.30
N HIS A 289 0.24 -9.86 5.94
CA HIS A 289 -0.82 -10.00 6.94
C HIS A 289 -0.75 -11.37 7.61
N PRO A 290 -0.86 -11.48 8.95
CA PRO A 290 -0.68 -12.74 9.70
C PRO A 290 -1.44 -13.94 9.14
N GLN A 291 -2.72 -13.76 8.77
CA GLN A 291 -3.55 -14.84 8.23
C GLN A 291 -3.02 -15.39 6.90
N HIS A 292 -2.46 -14.53 6.04
CA HIS A 292 -1.97 -14.92 4.71
C HIS A 292 -0.52 -15.40 4.80
N LYS A 293 0.27 -14.80 5.69
CA LYS A 293 1.62 -15.28 6.05
C LYS A 293 1.52 -16.73 6.56
N TYR A 294 0.56 -17.04 7.42
CA TYR A 294 0.32 -18.41 7.89
C TYR A 294 -0.01 -19.40 6.75
N SER A 295 -0.86 -19.00 5.80
CA SER A 295 -1.19 -19.86 4.65
C SER A 295 0.03 -20.10 3.76
N MET A 296 0.84 -19.07 3.49
CA MET A 296 2.09 -19.17 2.74
C MET A 296 3.09 -20.12 3.44
N MET A 297 3.10 -20.13 4.76
CA MET A 297 4.05 -20.87 5.59
C MET A 297 3.57 -22.26 6.03
N LYS A 298 2.37 -22.68 5.59
CA LYS A 298 1.83 -24.00 5.97
C LYS A 298 2.79 -25.10 5.53
N GLY A 299 3.23 -25.92 6.48
CA GLY A 299 4.21 -26.98 6.25
C GLY A 299 5.64 -26.67 6.71
N PHE A 300 5.92 -25.42 7.14
CA PHE A 300 7.22 -25.06 7.72
C PHE A 300 7.15 -25.01 9.25
N THR A 301 8.23 -25.40 9.91
CA THR A 301 8.30 -25.51 11.37
C THR A 301 8.39 -24.17 12.08
N ASP A 302 9.11 -23.20 11.50
CA ASP A 302 9.23 -21.83 12.04
C ASP A 302 8.32 -20.86 11.28
N ARG A 303 7.08 -20.71 11.76
CA ARG A 303 6.02 -19.97 11.07
C ARG A 303 6.03 -18.47 11.33
N PHE A 304 6.66 -18.01 12.41
CA PHE A 304 6.55 -16.62 12.85
C PHE A 304 7.77 -15.78 12.50
N ASN A 305 8.98 -16.32 12.62
CA ASN A 305 10.22 -15.57 12.44
C ASN A 305 10.98 -15.87 11.14
N PHE A 306 10.41 -16.66 10.30
CA PHE A 306 10.98 -17.24 9.10
C PHE A 306 11.67 -16.23 8.15
N ALA A 307 11.16 -15.02 8.04
CA ALA A 307 11.62 -14.02 7.07
C ALA A 307 11.92 -12.67 7.75
N ASN A 308 12.46 -12.68 8.96
CA ASN A 308 12.81 -11.47 9.69
C ASN A 308 14.29 -11.13 9.51
N LEU A 309 14.60 -9.90 9.08
CA LEU A 309 15.97 -9.46 8.80
C LEU A 309 16.87 -9.30 10.04
N LYS A 310 16.31 -9.27 11.24
CA LYS A 310 17.10 -9.33 12.48
C LYS A 310 17.63 -10.73 12.77
N LEU A 311 17.02 -11.76 12.18
CA LEU A 311 17.35 -13.16 12.42
C LEU A 311 18.05 -13.82 11.22
N TYR A 312 17.77 -13.36 10.01
CA TYR A 312 18.25 -13.97 8.78
C TYR A 312 18.74 -12.92 7.79
N SER A 313 19.78 -13.21 7.03
CA SER A 313 20.19 -12.36 5.91
C SER A 313 19.10 -12.32 4.82
N MET A 314 19.09 -11.27 4.01
CA MET A 314 18.20 -11.16 2.85
C MET A 314 18.33 -12.38 1.94
N GLN A 315 19.57 -12.83 1.66
CA GLN A 315 19.82 -14.03 0.84
C GLN A 315 19.15 -15.27 1.42
N SER A 316 19.33 -15.53 2.72
CA SER A 316 18.68 -16.69 3.38
C SER A 316 17.17 -16.65 3.29
N ILE A 317 16.56 -15.45 3.35
CA ILE A 317 15.11 -15.26 3.20
C ILE A 317 14.66 -15.54 1.77
N LEU A 318 15.39 -15.06 0.77
CA LEU A 318 15.10 -15.31 -0.65
C LEU A 318 15.21 -16.79 -1.00
N ASP A 319 16.22 -17.48 -0.49
CA ASP A 319 16.37 -18.93 -0.67
C ASP A 319 15.17 -19.70 -0.12
N LYS A 320 14.66 -19.30 1.05
CA LYS A 320 13.45 -19.89 1.64
C LYS A 320 12.20 -19.60 0.79
N PHE A 321 12.06 -18.40 0.22
CA PHE A 321 10.94 -18.08 -0.68
C PHE A 321 10.99 -18.94 -1.95
N ASN A 322 12.16 -19.21 -2.50
CA ASN A 322 12.33 -20.09 -3.65
C ASN A 322 11.87 -21.54 -3.35
N VAL A 323 12.16 -22.05 -2.13
CA VAL A 323 11.71 -23.38 -1.68
C VAL A 323 10.20 -23.49 -1.49
N ILE A 324 9.53 -22.39 -1.09
CA ILE A 324 8.07 -22.40 -0.82
C ILE A 324 7.26 -22.67 -2.10
N ASP A 325 7.77 -22.34 -3.26
CA ASP A 325 7.04 -22.35 -4.53
C ASP A 325 5.63 -21.75 -4.43
N ILE A 326 5.59 -20.43 -4.27
CA ILE A 326 4.35 -19.66 -4.11
C ILE A 326 3.38 -19.91 -5.27
N LYS A 327 3.86 -20.21 -6.49
CA LYS A 327 3.01 -20.44 -7.67
C LYS A 327 2.19 -21.72 -7.56
N GLN A 328 2.77 -22.80 -7.04
CA GLN A 328 2.00 -24.03 -6.79
C GLN A 328 0.87 -23.81 -5.78
N ARG A 329 1.07 -22.85 -4.84
CA ARG A 329 0.07 -22.52 -3.82
C ARG A 329 -1.08 -21.64 -4.34
N TRP A 330 -1.09 -21.28 -5.61
CA TRP A 330 -2.25 -20.65 -6.25
C TRP A 330 -3.33 -21.67 -6.60
N ASP A 331 -2.96 -22.95 -6.77
CA ASP A 331 -3.92 -24.03 -7.03
C ASP A 331 -4.89 -24.19 -5.83
N PRO A 332 -6.22 -24.11 -6.06
CA PRO A 332 -7.22 -24.33 -5.01
C PRO A 332 -7.16 -25.68 -4.32
N ASP A 333 -6.58 -26.68 -4.96
CA ASP A 333 -6.45 -28.05 -4.42
C ASP A 333 -5.14 -28.23 -3.62
N HIS A 334 -4.21 -27.27 -3.67
CA HIS A 334 -2.97 -27.35 -2.90
C HIS A 334 -3.22 -27.21 -1.38
N PRO A 335 -2.62 -28.08 -0.52
CA PRO A 335 -2.82 -28.03 0.93
C PRO A 335 -2.46 -26.69 1.59
N GLY A 336 -1.52 -25.96 0.99
CA GLY A 336 -1.10 -24.61 1.39
C GLY A 336 -1.65 -23.51 0.52
N HIS A 337 -2.83 -23.71 -0.09
CA HIS A 337 -3.45 -22.74 -0.99
C HIS A 337 -3.51 -21.32 -0.42
N ILE A 338 -3.02 -20.32 -1.20
CA ILE A 338 -3.03 -18.92 -0.83
C ILE A 338 -4.22 -18.22 -1.49
N LYS A 339 -5.38 -18.34 -0.88
CA LYS A 339 -6.65 -17.74 -1.30
C LYS A 339 -6.51 -16.27 -1.68
N LYS A 340 -5.70 -15.50 -0.93
CA LYS A 340 -5.52 -14.06 -1.14
C LYS A 340 -4.89 -13.74 -2.50
N CYS A 341 -3.97 -14.56 -3.00
CA CYS A 341 -3.38 -14.36 -4.32
C CYS A 341 -4.42 -14.46 -5.43
N VAL A 342 -5.28 -15.49 -5.38
CA VAL A 342 -6.36 -15.68 -6.36
C VAL A 342 -7.36 -14.53 -6.30
N GLN A 343 -7.76 -14.11 -5.10
CA GLN A 343 -8.73 -13.03 -4.90
C GLN A 343 -8.23 -11.65 -5.35
N GLN A 344 -6.94 -11.36 -5.20
CA GLN A 344 -6.40 -10.02 -5.43
C GLN A 344 -5.66 -9.90 -6.77
N CYS A 345 -5.04 -10.96 -7.24
CA CYS A 345 -4.17 -10.94 -8.41
C CYS A 345 -4.67 -11.82 -9.56
N GLY A 346 -5.68 -12.64 -9.33
CA GLY A 346 -6.40 -13.38 -10.39
C GLY A 346 -7.19 -12.43 -11.28
N ASN A 347 -7.52 -12.89 -12.50
CA ASN A 347 -8.27 -12.11 -13.49
C ASN A 347 -7.55 -10.82 -13.97
N LYS A 348 -6.24 -10.93 -14.29
CA LYS A 348 -5.40 -9.85 -14.83
C LYS A 348 -5.38 -8.58 -13.98
N GLY A 349 -5.25 -8.75 -12.67
CA GLY A 349 -5.06 -7.61 -11.76
C GLY A 349 -6.30 -6.74 -11.59
N ALA A 350 -7.49 -7.28 -11.76
CA ALA A 350 -8.76 -6.56 -11.62
C ALA A 350 -8.96 -5.89 -10.24
N ALA A 351 -8.17 -6.28 -9.24
CA ALA A 351 -8.34 -5.80 -7.87
C ALA A 351 -7.29 -4.79 -7.40
N MET A 352 -6.23 -4.56 -8.17
CA MET A 352 -5.09 -3.80 -7.68
C MET A 352 -4.73 -2.67 -8.61
N ASP A 353 -4.98 -1.44 -8.20
CA ASP A 353 -4.46 -0.24 -8.84
C ASP A 353 -4.88 -0.04 -10.31
N LYS A 354 -6.16 -0.19 -10.63
CA LYS A 354 -6.69 0.60 -11.74
C LYS A 354 -6.67 2.07 -11.32
N ARG A 355 -5.48 2.64 -11.39
CA ARG A 355 -5.29 4.07 -11.32
C ARG A 355 -5.72 4.60 -12.67
N VAL A 356 -6.90 5.16 -12.76
CA VAL A 356 -7.29 5.93 -13.94
C VAL A 356 -6.55 7.25 -13.87
N ASN A 357 -5.48 7.37 -14.65
CA ASN A 357 -4.78 8.63 -14.81
C ASN A 357 -5.71 9.58 -15.58
N ILE A 358 -6.33 10.50 -14.87
CA ILE A 358 -6.93 11.65 -15.50
C ILE A 358 -5.77 12.59 -15.80
N ILE A 359 -5.19 12.42 -16.99
CA ILE A 359 -4.16 13.32 -17.52
C ILE A 359 -4.85 14.64 -17.75
N ASN A 360 -4.43 15.66 -17.03
CA ASN A 360 -4.75 17.03 -17.39
C ASN A 360 -3.98 17.32 -18.68
N GLY A 361 -4.72 17.43 -19.80
CA GLY A 361 -4.21 18.04 -21.01
C GLY A 361 -3.88 19.51 -20.78
#